data_3c87e800553333fcff078fc42d795c67
#
_entry.id   3c87e800553333fcff078fc42d795c67
#
_cell.length_a   1.000
_cell.length_b   1.000
_cell.length_c   1.000
_cell.angle_alpha   90.00
_cell.angle_beta   90.00
_cell.angle_gamma   90.00
#
_symmetry.space_group_name_H-M   'P 1'
#
loop_
_entity.id
_entity.type
_entity.pdbx_description
1 polymer ?
#
loop_
_entity_poly.entity_id
_entity_poly.type
_entity_poly.pdbx_seq_one_letter_code
_entity_poly.pdbx_strand_id
1 'polypeptide(L)'
;ITTWGRDFRVDYWFLGNHVRKVRKFHSLSFPMVAVTATAIYGGANDMVFDSIDSLVMHNPHVFIGQVKRSDITFAVNNHDRFSTNYESNKLAQTVDFIKKINEVGLKTLVYTPYTKHIRQIIDKLNNDKLEIATGYYGAMPAEQKEFSFRQFKSGQKKIMISTKAFGMGVDISDIELVYHHAPSGLLPDYVQEIGRVARKP
;
A
#
# COMPACT_ATOMS: atom_id res chain seq x y z
N ILE A 1 1.91 16.00 0.17
CA ILE A 1 2.31 17.30 0.78
C ILE A 1 2.37 17.15 2.29
N THR A 2 1.40 16.54 2.93
CA THR A 2 1.39 16.43 4.39
C THR A 2 2.40 15.40 4.93
N THR A 3 2.04 14.15 5.13
CA THR A 3 2.94 13.16 5.75
C THR A 3 4.02 12.63 4.81
N TRP A 4 3.65 12.21 3.61
CA TRP A 4 4.57 11.65 2.62
C TRP A 4 5.48 12.69 1.96
N GLY A 5 5.00 13.91 1.80
CA GLY A 5 5.80 15.01 1.26
C GLY A 5 6.94 15.40 2.19
N ARG A 6 6.71 15.32 3.51
CA ARG A 6 7.71 15.73 4.50
C ARG A 6 8.90 14.76 4.54
N ASP A 7 8.65 13.46 4.51
CA ASP A 7 9.68 12.46 4.79
C ASP A 7 10.30 11.85 3.53
N PHE A 8 9.60 11.87 2.40
CA PHE A 8 10.02 11.14 1.22
C PHE A 8 10.29 12.01 -0.02
N ARG A 9 9.60 13.16 -0.15
CA ARG A 9 9.77 14.09 -1.27
C ARG A 9 9.86 15.52 -0.75
N VAL A 10 11.03 15.90 -0.34
CA VAL A 10 11.36 17.24 0.21
C VAL A 10 10.89 18.37 -0.71
N ASP A 11 10.89 18.14 -2.03
CA ASP A 11 10.44 19.10 -3.03
C ASP A 11 8.98 19.55 -2.85
N TYR A 12 8.12 18.69 -2.30
CA TYR A 12 6.73 19.07 -2.01
C TYR A 12 6.59 20.12 -0.91
N TRP A 13 7.56 20.24 -0.03
CA TRP A 13 7.62 21.31 0.97
C TRP A 13 7.73 22.68 0.34
N PHE A 14 8.48 22.75 -0.76
CA PHE A 14 8.75 24.00 -1.46
C PHE A 14 7.70 24.33 -2.50
N LEU A 15 6.80 23.41 -2.82
CA LEU A 15 5.82 23.59 -3.88
C LEU A 15 4.91 24.81 -3.63
N GLY A 16 4.39 24.96 -2.41
CA GLY A 16 3.57 26.14 -2.05
C GLY A 16 4.33 27.46 -2.18
N ASN A 17 5.57 27.49 -1.73
CA ASN A 17 6.43 28.66 -1.89
C ASN A 17 6.75 28.95 -3.36
N HIS A 18 6.96 27.93 -4.15
CA HIS A 18 7.18 28.05 -5.59
C HIS A 18 5.95 28.62 -6.29
N VAL A 19 4.76 28.10 -5.98
CA VAL A 19 3.48 28.61 -6.49
C VAL A 19 3.28 30.07 -6.14
N ARG A 20 3.55 30.48 -4.89
CA ARG A 20 3.49 31.89 -4.45
C ARG A 20 4.43 32.78 -5.27
N LYS A 21 5.68 32.34 -5.48
CA LYS A 21 6.68 33.07 -6.27
C LYS A 21 6.23 33.24 -7.72
N VAL A 22 5.81 32.15 -8.37
CA VAL A 22 5.36 32.18 -9.77
C VAL A 22 4.17 33.15 -9.94
N ARG A 23 3.17 33.07 -9.06
CA ARG A 23 2.03 33.98 -9.10
C ARG A 23 2.44 35.44 -8.92
N LYS A 24 3.34 35.71 -7.96
CA LYS A 24 3.79 37.07 -7.66
C LYS A 24 4.68 37.66 -8.76
N PHE A 25 5.66 36.93 -9.27
CA PHE A 25 6.65 37.43 -10.21
C PHE A 25 6.14 37.51 -11.65
N HIS A 26 5.24 36.61 -12.03
CA HIS A 26 4.75 36.54 -13.39
C HIS A 26 3.32 37.02 -13.56
N SER A 27 2.68 37.49 -12.48
CA SER A 27 1.26 37.88 -12.46
C SER A 27 0.34 36.83 -13.08
N LEU A 28 0.72 35.55 -12.96
CA LEU A 28 0.01 34.42 -13.55
C LEU A 28 -1.06 33.90 -12.62
N SER A 29 -2.27 33.77 -13.15
CA SER A 29 -3.33 32.98 -12.51
C SER A 29 -3.50 31.68 -13.30
N PHE A 30 -3.37 30.56 -12.60
CA PHE A 30 -3.60 29.23 -13.18
C PHE A 30 -4.44 28.38 -12.22
N PRO A 31 -5.32 27.53 -12.76
CA PRO A 31 -6.08 26.61 -11.92
C PRO A 31 -5.19 25.56 -11.28
N MET A 32 -5.50 25.20 -10.04
CA MET A 32 -4.83 24.11 -9.33
C MET A 32 -5.85 23.07 -8.93
N VAL A 33 -5.51 21.82 -9.18
CA VAL A 33 -6.31 20.65 -8.78
C VAL A 33 -5.43 19.71 -7.95
N ALA A 34 -5.87 19.43 -6.73
CA ALA A 34 -5.25 18.42 -5.88
C ALA A 34 -6.16 17.19 -5.83
N VAL A 35 -5.63 16.03 -6.16
CA VAL A 35 -6.39 14.77 -6.21
C VAL A 35 -5.69 13.74 -5.32
N THR A 36 -6.45 13.07 -4.49
CA THR A 36 -5.97 11.97 -3.66
C THR A 36 -7.06 10.94 -3.41
N ALA A 37 -6.68 9.68 -3.28
CA ALA A 37 -7.59 8.60 -2.92
C ALA A 37 -7.62 8.32 -1.41
N THR A 38 -6.73 8.92 -0.62
CA THR A 38 -6.46 8.54 0.77
C THR A 38 -6.32 9.75 1.71
N ALA A 39 -7.02 10.86 1.44
CA ALA A 39 -7.01 12.00 2.34
C ALA A 39 -7.89 11.76 3.56
N ILE A 40 -7.40 12.13 4.74
CA ILE A 40 -8.21 12.28 5.94
C ILE A 40 -8.88 13.67 5.86
N TYR A 41 -10.19 13.71 6.04
CA TYR A 41 -10.96 14.93 6.06
C TYR A 41 -11.61 15.12 7.43
N GLY A 42 -11.40 16.31 8.00
CA GLY A 42 -11.88 16.65 9.33
C GLY A 42 -10.99 16.13 10.48
N GLY A 43 -11.21 16.66 11.67
CA GLY A 43 -10.48 16.32 12.87
C GLY A 43 -9.08 16.95 12.98
N ALA A 44 -8.29 16.47 13.94
CA ALA A 44 -6.98 17.04 14.28
C ALA A 44 -5.91 16.87 13.19
N ASN A 45 -6.09 15.94 12.27
CA ASN A 45 -5.15 15.63 11.19
C ASN A 45 -5.83 15.74 9.82
N ASP A 46 -6.45 16.88 9.55
CA ASP A 46 -7.15 17.16 8.29
C ASP A 46 -6.15 17.36 7.14
N MET A 47 -5.91 16.31 6.38
CA MET A 47 -4.99 16.35 5.24
C MET A 47 -5.51 17.20 4.07
N VAL A 48 -6.83 17.39 3.97
CA VAL A 48 -7.45 18.25 2.95
C VAL A 48 -7.15 19.70 3.28
N PHE A 49 -7.38 20.10 4.53
CA PHE A 49 -7.05 21.44 5.01
C PHE A 49 -5.56 21.75 4.87
N ASP A 50 -4.70 20.86 5.33
CA ASP A 50 -3.25 21.02 5.21
C ASP A 50 -2.79 21.15 3.75
N SER A 51 -3.43 20.45 2.83
CA SER A 51 -3.12 20.53 1.41
C SER A 51 -3.56 21.86 0.81
N ILE A 52 -4.74 22.36 1.17
CA ILE A 52 -5.27 23.66 0.76
C ILE A 52 -4.31 24.79 1.21
N ASP A 53 -3.92 24.76 2.48
CA ASP A 53 -3.00 25.77 3.05
C ASP A 53 -1.61 25.67 2.42
N SER A 54 -1.02 24.48 2.35
CA SER A 54 0.31 24.27 1.79
C SER A 54 0.42 24.67 0.32
N LEU A 55 -0.63 24.47 -0.47
CA LEU A 55 -0.69 24.83 -1.89
C LEU A 55 -1.19 26.24 -2.13
N VAL A 56 -1.55 26.96 -1.07
CA VAL A 56 -2.08 28.34 -1.18
C VAL A 56 -3.28 28.42 -2.11
N MET A 57 -4.22 27.49 -1.92
CA MET A 57 -5.45 27.45 -2.70
C MET A 57 -6.46 28.45 -2.09
N HIS A 58 -6.91 29.41 -2.89
CA HIS A 58 -7.90 30.39 -2.45
C HIS A 58 -9.31 29.91 -2.84
N ASN A 59 -10.20 29.80 -1.85
CA ASN A 59 -11.59 29.37 -2.03
C ASN A 59 -11.75 28.10 -2.92
N PRO A 60 -11.05 27.01 -2.60
CA PRO A 60 -11.13 25.82 -3.41
C PRO A 60 -12.49 25.15 -3.28
N HIS A 61 -12.98 24.58 -4.39
CA HIS A 61 -14.09 23.62 -4.32
C HIS A 61 -13.56 22.28 -3.85
N VAL A 62 -14.12 21.75 -2.75
CA VAL A 62 -13.73 20.46 -2.19
C VAL A 62 -14.78 19.41 -2.58
N PHE A 63 -14.36 18.39 -3.31
CA PHE A 63 -15.20 17.27 -3.72
C PHE A 63 -14.78 16.03 -2.95
N ILE A 64 -15.66 15.48 -2.13
CA ILE A 64 -15.40 14.26 -1.38
C ILE A 64 -16.34 13.20 -1.92
N GLY A 65 -15.76 12.18 -2.57
CA GLY A 65 -16.50 11.05 -3.12
C GLY A 65 -16.90 10.03 -2.04
N GLN A 66 -17.76 9.10 -2.43
CA GLN A 66 -18.04 7.95 -1.58
C GLN A 66 -16.82 7.05 -1.51
N VAL A 67 -16.29 6.85 -0.29
CA VAL A 67 -15.09 6.02 -0.04
C VAL A 67 -15.42 4.58 0.32
N LYS A 68 -16.70 4.25 0.52
CA LYS A 68 -17.12 2.88 0.87
C LYS A 68 -16.98 1.95 -0.33
N ARG A 69 -16.11 0.96 -0.21
CA ARG A 69 -15.88 -0.11 -1.17
C ARG A 69 -16.79 -1.28 -0.82
N SER A 70 -17.99 -1.33 -1.41
CA SER A 70 -18.95 -2.41 -1.21
C SER A 70 -18.57 -3.71 -1.93
N ASP A 71 -17.60 -3.63 -2.82
CA ASP A 71 -17.02 -4.72 -3.60
C ASP A 71 -15.89 -5.48 -2.86
N ILE A 72 -15.51 -5.02 -1.65
CA ILE A 72 -14.49 -5.66 -0.83
C ILE A 72 -15.13 -6.29 0.41
N THR A 73 -14.88 -7.58 0.60
CA THR A 73 -15.26 -8.30 1.82
C THR A 73 -14.07 -8.38 2.77
N PHE A 74 -14.31 -8.10 4.04
CA PHE A 74 -13.29 -8.14 5.09
C PHE A 74 -13.47 -9.37 5.97
N ALA A 75 -12.36 -10.06 6.25
CA ALA A 75 -12.28 -11.12 7.24
C ALA A 75 -11.17 -10.81 8.24
N VAL A 76 -11.42 -10.96 9.53
CA VAL A 76 -10.46 -10.70 10.60
C VAL A 76 -10.27 -11.95 11.42
N ASN A 77 -9.04 -12.42 11.53
CA ASN A 77 -8.66 -13.52 12.40
C ASN A 77 -7.96 -12.98 13.64
N ASN A 78 -8.46 -13.37 14.81
CA ASN A 78 -7.86 -13.03 16.09
C ASN A 78 -6.81 -14.07 16.48
N HIS A 79 -5.67 -13.59 16.98
CA HIS A 79 -4.61 -14.42 17.55
C HIS A 79 -4.38 -14.04 19.00
N ASP A 80 -4.22 -15.04 19.86
CA ASP A 80 -3.81 -14.80 21.24
C ASP A 80 -2.35 -14.35 21.27
N ARG A 81 -2.14 -13.02 21.43
CA ARG A 81 -0.82 -12.39 21.49
C ARG A 81 -0.05 -12.70 22.77
N PHE A 82 -0.68 -13.27 23.78
CA PHE A 82 -0.04 -13.63 25.03
C PHE A 82 0.48 -15.07 25.03
N SER A 83 0.23 -15.84 23.96
CA SER A 83 0.82 -17.16 23.77
C SER A 83 2.34 -17.05 23.64
N THR A 84 3.07 -17.92 24.33
CA THR A 84 4.55 -18.01 24.26
C THR A 84 5.06 -18.28 22.85
N ASN A 85 4.23 -18.90 21.99
CA ASN A 85 4.55 -19.25 20.60
C ASN A 85 3.85 -18.36 19.57
N TYR A 86 3.42 -17.16 19.97
CA TYR A 86 2.61 -16.28 19.13
C TYR A 86 3.20 -16.07 17.71
N GLU A 87 4.48 -15.67 17.61
CA GLU A 87 5.11 -15.37 16.32
C GLU A 87 5.23 -16.63 15.43
N SER A 88 5.58 -17.78 16.01
CA SER A 88 5.69 -19.02 15.25
C SER A 88 4.33 -19.55 14.79
N ASN A 89 3.31 -19.47 15.65
CA ASN A 89 1.94 -19.86 15.31
C ASN A 89 1.35 -18.97 14.21
N LYS A 90 1.55 -17.66 14.33
CA LYS A 90 1.12 -16.69 13.32
C LYS A 90 1.80 -16.91 11.97
N LEU A 91 3.11 -17.20 11.99
CA LEU A 91 3.85 -17.51 10.78
C LEU A 91 3.33 -18.82 10.13
N ALA A 92 3.10 -19.87 10.93
CA ALA A 92 2.55 -21.13 10.44
C ALA A 92 1.17 -20.92 9.81
N GLN A 93 0.28 -20.24 10.47
CA GLN A 93 -1.06 -19.91 9.94
C GLN A 93 -1.01 -19.11 8.64
N THR A 94 -0.08 -18.16 8.53
CA THR A 94 0.11 -17.40 7.29
C THR A 94 0.55 -18.31 6.15
N VAL A 95 1.50 -19.21 6.41
CA VAL A 95 1.97 -20.19 5.41
C VAL A 95 0.85 -21.13 4.98
N ASP A 96 0.09 -21.68 5.94
CA ASP A 96 -1.05 -22.57 5.65
C ASP A 96 -2.15 -21.85 4.87
N PHE A 97 -2.42 -20.58 5.19
CA PHE A 97 -3.34 -19.75 4.43
C PHE A 97 -2.86 -19.58 2.98
N ILE A 98 -1.58 -19.25 2.78
CA ILE A 98 -0.99 -19.10 1.44
C ILE A 98 -1.12 -20.38 0.63
N LYS A 99 -0.87 -21.55 1.22
CA LYS A 99 -1.03 -22.85 0.55
C LYS A 99 -2.47 -23.05 0.07
N LYS A 100 -3.45 -22.85 0.96
CA LYS A 100 -4.88 -22.98 0.63
C LYS A 100 -5.30 -22.03 -0.49
N ILE A 101 -4.87 -20.77 -0.43
CA ILE A 101 -5.19 -19.79 -1.46
C ILE A 101 -4.54 -20.12 -2.80
N ASN A 102 -3.33 -20.67 -2.78
CA ASN A 102 -2.68 -21.14 -4.00
C ASN A 102 -3.42 -22.32 -4.67
N GLU A 103 -4.00 -23.24 -3.87
CA GLU A 103 -4.84 -24.32 -4.38
C GLU A 103 -6.11 -23.80 -5.07
N VAL A 104 -6.71 -22.75 -4.51
CA VAL A 104 -7.86 -22.05 -5.14
C VAL A 104 -7.42 -21.26 -6.37
N GLY A 105 -6.16 -20.88 -6.45
CA GLY A 105 -5.56 -20.17 -7.58
C GLY A 105 -5.80 -18.67 -7.60
N LEU A 106 -6.17 -18.04 -6.48
CA LEU A 106 -6.38 -16.61 -6.38
C LEU A 106 -5.07 -15.82 -6.42
N LYS A 107 -5.05 -14.75 -7.22
CA LYS A 107 -3.92 -13.84 -7.27
C LYS A 107 -3.89 -12.97 -6.01
N THR A 108 -2.90 -13.21 -5.17
CA THR A 108 -2.88 -12.73 -3.78
C THR A 108 -1.65 -11.87 -3.48
N LEU A 109 -1.89 -10.75 -2.82
CA LEU A 109 -0.86 -9.89 -2.26
C LEU A 109 -0.85 -10.02 -0.74
N VAL A 110 0.28 -10.45 -0.19
CA VAL A 110 0.50 -10.62 1.26
C VAL A 110 1.36 -9.49 1.77
N TYR A 111 0.81 -8.65 2.64
CA TYR A 111 1.57 -7.58 3.29
C TYR A 111 2.17 -8.03 4.61
N THR A 112 3.43 -7.70 4.80
CA THR A 112 4.18 -7.91 6.03
C THR A 112 4.83 -6.62 6.49
N PRO A 113 4.93 -6.35 7.82
CA PRO A 113 5.53 -5.12 8.32
C PRO A 113 7.05 -5.07 8.12
N TYR A 114 7.72 -6.22 8.07
CA TYR A 114 9.18 -6.32 8.02
C TYR A 114 9.67 -7.30 6.96
N THR A 115 10.79 -6.98 6.34
CA THR A 115 11.48 -7.83 5.35
C THR A 115 11.83 -9.23 5.89
N LYS A 116 12.12 -9.35 7.19
CA LYS A 116 12.39 -10.65 7.83
C LYS A 116 11.22 -11.64 7.67
N HIS A 117 9.98 -11.15 7.75
CA HIS A 117 8.80 -12.01 7.60
C HIS A 117 8.64 -12.51 6.17
N ILE A 118 8.98 -11.68 5.16
CA ILE A 118 9.00 -12.12 3.75
C ILE A 118 9.90 -13.34 3.59
N ARG A 119 11.14 -13.25 4.10
CA ARG A 119 12.11 -14.35 4.02
C ARG A 119 11.60 -15.59 4.77
N GLN A 120 11.16 -15.44 6.01
CA GLN A 120 10.66 -16.55 6.82
C GLN A 120 9.49 -17.29 6.16
N ILE A 121 8.55 -16.58 5.52
CA ILE A 121 7.43 -17.18 4.82
C ILE A 121 7.92 -17.92 3.57
N ILE A 122 8.78 -17.28 2.76
CA ILE A 122 9.33 -17.88 1.54
C ILE A 122 10.16 -19.12 1.87
N ASP A 123 11.04 -19.05 2.88
CA ASP A 123 11.88 -20.17 3.30
C ASP A 123 11.01 -21.35 3.76
N LYS A 124 9.95 -21.12 4.51
CA LYS A 124 9.02 -22.19 4.90
C LYS A 124 8.31 -22.81 3.70
N LEU A 125 7.84 -22.01 2.75
CA LEU A 125 7.22 -22.53 1.52
C LEU A 125 8.22 -23.35 0.70
N ASN A 126 9.46 -22.88 0.55
CA ASN A 126 10.50 -23.59 -0.19
C ASN A 126 10.92 -24.91 0.50
N ASN A 127 10.98 -24.93 1.83
CA ASN A 127 11.24 -26.15 2.59
C ASN A 127 10.17 -27.22 2.34
N ASP A 128 8.94 -26.79 2.10
CA ASP A 128 7.83 -27.65 1.69
C ASP A 128 7.83 -27.95 0.17
N LYS A 129 8.88 -27.55 -0.55
CA LYS A 129 9.05 -27.68 -2.01
C LYS A 129 7.98 -26.93 -2.82
N LEU A 130 7.45 -25.83 -2.24
CA LEU A 130 6.41 -25.01 -2.86
C LEU A 130 6.99 -23.66 -3.29
N GLU A 131 7.44 -23.58 -4.54
CA GLU A 131 7.95 -22.34 -5.14
C GLU A 131 6.82 -21.46 -5.71
N ILE A 132 5.75 -21.25 -4.93
CA ILE A 132 4.51 -20.59 -5.37
C ILE A 132 4.50 -19.08 -5.18
N ALA A 133 5.43 -18.54 -4.39
CA ALA A 133 5.45 -17.13 -4.00
C ALA A 133 6.72 -16.43 -4.47
N THR A 134 6.63 -15.11 -4.58
CA THR A 134 7.78 -14.22 -4.80
C THR A 134 7.77 -13.09 -3.79
N GLY A 135 8.95 -12.54 -3.47
CA GLY A 135 9.11 -11.49 -2.49
C GLY A 135 9.35 -10.12 -3.11
N TYR A 136 8.91 -9.04 -2.43
CA TYR A 136 9.17 -7.68 -2.87
C TYR A 136 9.35 -6.73 -1.66
N TYR A 137 10.46 -5.99 -1.60
CA TYR A 137 10.72 -5.02 -0.52
C TYR A 137 11.65 -3.88 -0.98
N GLY A 138 11.64 -2.78 -0.24
CA GLY A 138 12.31 -1.54 -0.63
C GLY A 138 13.82 -1.66 -0.90
N ALA A 139 14.55 -2.38 -0.05
CA ALA A 139 16.00 -2.57 -0.15
C ALA A 139 16.45 -3.67 -1.13
N MET A 140 15.50 -4.33 -1.84
CA MET A 140 15.83 -5.33 -2.86
C MET A 140 16.51 -4.67 -4.05
N PRO A 141 17.54 -5.30 -4.68
CA PRO A 141 18.16 -4.83 -5.91
C PRO A 141 17.13 -4.64 -7.03
N ALA A 142 17.35 -3.64 -7.89
CA ALA A 142 16.38 -3.26 -8.92
C ALA A 142 16.02 -4.41 -9.88
N GLU A 143 17.00 -5.20 -10.30
CA GLU A 143 16.81 -6.36 -11.17
C GLU A 143 15.93 -7.43 -10.52
N GLN A 144 16.15 -7.71 -9.23
CA GLN A 144 15.34 -8.67 -8.48
C GLN A 144 13.91 -8.17 -8.27
N LYS A 145 13.73 -6.85 -8.01
CA LYS A 145 12.39 -6.25 -7.94
C LYS A 145 11.64 -6.44 -9.25
N GLU A 146 12.30 -6.12 -10.36
CA GLU A 146 11.71 -6.24 -11.69
C GLU A 146 11.36 -7.70 -12.01
N PHE A 147 12.24 -8.64 -11.69
CA PHE A 147 11.99 -10.08 -11.88
C PHE A 147 10.77 -10.54 -11.06
N SER A 148 10.74 -10.23 -9.75
CA SER A 148 9.62 -10.57 -8.87
C SER A 148 8.30 -9.95 -9.36
N PHE A 149 8.37 -8.70 -9.80
CA PHE A 149 7.22 -8.00 -10.36
C PHE A 149 6.67 -8.68 -11.61
N ARG A 150 7.55 -9.05 -12.55
CA ARG A 150 7.15 -9.75 -13.80
C ARG A 150 6.53 -11.11 -13.50
N GLN A 151 7.11 -11.90 -12.60
CA GLN A 151 6.56 -13.19 -12.21
C GLN A 151 5.13 -13.06 -11.65
N PHE A 152 4.89 -12.06 -10.81
CA PHE A 152 3.58 -11.81 -10.24
C PHE A 152 2.61 -11.22 -11.26
N LYS A 153 3.05 -10.24 -12.05
CA LYS A 153 2.21 -9.61 -13.09
C LYS A 153 1.74 -10.61 -14.13
N SER A 154 2.63 -11.47 -14.61
CA SER A 154 2.31 -12.52 -15.60
C SER A 154 1.44 -13.66 -15.04
N GLY A 155 1.30 -13.77 -13.72
CA GLY A 155 0.63 -14.90 -13.06
C GLY A 155 1.47 -16.17 -12.97
N GLN A 156 2.77 -16.13 -13.33
CA GLN A 156 3.70 -17.25 -13.11
C GLN A 156 3.81 -17.58 -11.62
N LYS A 157 3.85 -16.57 -10.78
CA LYS A 157 3.67 -16.65 -9.32
C LYS A 157 2.41 -15.88 -8.96
N LYS A 158 1.43 -16.58 -8.42
CA LYS A 158 0.15 -15.94 -8.01
C LYS A 158 0.21 -15.31 -6.63
N ILE A 159 1.25 -15.54 -5.86
CA ILE A 159 1.44 -15.01 -4.52
C ILE A 159 2.64 -14.04 -4.50
N MET A 160 2.38 -12.79 -4.12
CA MET A 160 3.41 -11.81 -3.83
C MET A 160 3.43 -11.53 -2.34
N ILE A 161 4.60 -11.68 -1.70
CA ILE A 161 4.80 -11.33 -0.29
C ILE A 161 5.62 -10.05 -0.23
N SER A 162 5.07 -9.00 0.36
CA SER A 162 5.69 -7.68 0.28
C SER A 162 5.59 -6.88 1.58
N THR A 163 6.49 -5.91 1.73
CA THR A 163 6.26 -4.76 2.60
C THR A 163 5.43 -3.71 1.85
N LYS A 164 5.07 -2.61 2.51
CA LYS A 164 4.39 -1.45 1.87
C LYS A 164 5.13 -0.88 0.65
N ALA A 165 6.37 -1.32 0.39
CA ALA A 165 7.12 -0.94 -0.81
C ALA A 165 6.44 -1.37 -2.12
N PHE A 166 5.62 -2.44 -2.09
CA PHE A 166 4.79 -2.85 -3.22
C PHE A 166 3.46 -2.11 -3.20
N GLY A 167 3.49 -0.85 -3.42
CA GLY A 167 2.26 -0.05 -3.32
C GLY A 167 2.31 1.18 -4.21
N MET A 168 3.50 1.71 -4.46
CA MET A 168 3.67 2.94 -5.19
C MET A 168 4.00 2.67 -6.65
N GLY A 169 3.20 3.26 -7.55
CA GLY A 169 3.45 3.17 -9.00
C GLY A 169 3.22 1.79 -9.63
N VAL A 170 2.64 0.85 -8.88
CA VAL A 170 2.32 -0.48 -9.38
C VAL A 170 0.85 -0.54 -9.77
N ASP A 171 0.60 -0.76 -11.04
CA ASP A 171 -0.76 -1.02 -11.55
C ASP A 171 -0.90 -2.49 -11.95
N ILE A 172 -1.54 -3.25 -11.09
CA ILE A 172 -1.97 -4.63 -11.30
C ILE A 172 -3.45 -4.69 -10.95
N SER A 173 -4.28 -4.88 -11.96
CA SER A 173 -5.74 -4.79 -11.83
C SER A 173 -6.41 -6.11 -11.42
N ASP A 174 -5.70 -7.23 -11.47
CA ASP A 174 -6.22 -8.59 -11.28
C ASP A 174 -5.83 -9.20 -9.93
N ILE A 175 -5.55 -8.37 -8.93
CA ILE A 175 -5.37 -8.85 -7.55
C ILE A 175 -6.75 -9.13 -6.96
N GLU A 176 -6.95 -10.36 -6.52
CA GLU A 176 -8.23 -10.87 -6.03
C GLU A 176 -8.29 -10.90 -4.50
N LEU A 177 -7.12 -10.98 -3.84
CA LEU A 177 -7.05 -11.04 -2.39
C LEU A 177 -5.85 -10.24 -1.86
N VAL A 178 -6.08 -9.50 -0.78
CA VAL A 178 -5.02 -8.90 0.05
C VAL A 178 -5.07 -9.52 1.43
N TYR A 179 -3.95 -10.04 1.88
CA TYR A 179 -3.79 -10.61 3.21
C TYR A 179 -2.76 -9.81 4.00
N HIS A 180 -3.12 -9.38 5.21
CA HIS A 180 -2.20 -8.72 6.11
C HIS A 180 -1.69 -9.71 7.16
N HIS A 181 -0.39 -10.05 7.11
CA HIS A 181 0.27 -10.86 8.15
C HIS A 181 0.25 -10.16 9.50
N ALA A 182 0.26 -8.82 9.50
CA ALA A 182 0.05 -7.98 10.66
C ALA A 182 -0.63 -6.67 10.23
N PRO A 183 -1.31 -5.97 11.12
CA PRO A 183 -1.92 -4.68 10.82
C PRO A 183 -0.91 -3.69 10.25
N SER A 184 -1.35 -2.87 9.32
CA SER A 184 -0.57 -1.73 8.81
C SER A 184 -0.33 -0.72 9.93
N GLY A 185 0.81 -0.04 9.89
CA GLY A 185 1.17 0.90 10.96
C GLY A 185 0.28 2.14 11.02
N LEU A 186 -0.29 2.55 9.87
CA LEU A 186 -1.17 3.71 9.76
C LEU A 186 -2.42 3.37 8.95
N LEU A 187 -3.55 3.99 9.32
CA LEU A 187 -4.81 3.81 8.59
C LEU A 187 -4.71 4.19 7.10
N PRO A 188 -4.06 5.29 6.69
CA PRO A 188 -3.86 5.59 5.28
C PRO A 188 -3.09 4.51 4.51
N ASP A 189 -2.07 3.91 5.12
CA ASP A 189 -1.33 2.79 4.53
C ASP A 189 -2.27 1.60 4.32
N TYR A 190 -3.07 1.26 5.34
CA TYR A 190 -4.05 0.17 5.26
C TYR A 190 -5.06 0.38 4.13
N VAL A 191 -5.66 1.56 4.04
CA VAL A 191 -6.61 1.90 2.97
C VAL A 191 -5.96 1.79 1.60
N GLN A 192 -4.71 2.21 1.47
CA GLN A 192 -3.96 2.11 0.22
C GLN A 192 -3.64 0.66 -0.15
N GLU A 193 -3.32 -0.18 0.83
CA GLU A 193 -3.02 -1.60 0.66
C GLU A 193 -4.27 -2.39 0.25
N ILE A 194 -5.39 -2.22 0.94
CA ILE A 194 -6.65 -2.87 0.58
C ILE A 194 -7.22 -2.36 -0.75
N GLY A 195 -6.94 -1.11 -1.11
CA GLY A 195 -7.33 -0.54 -2.41
C GLY A 195 -6.65 -1.18 -3.63
N ARG A 196 -5.83 -2.22 -3.44
CA ARG A 196 -5.25 -3.03 -4.53
C ARG A 196 -6.18 -4.10 -5.05
N VAL A 197 -7.14 -4.53 -4.25
CA VAL A 197 -8.14 -5.54 -4.63
C VAL A 197 -9.25 -4.90 -5.47
N ALA A 198 -9.90 -5.72 -6.30
CA ALA A 198 -11.11 -5.36 -7.04
C ALA A 198 -10.95 -4.09 -7.88
N ARG A 199 -9.86 -4.01 -8.66
CA ARG A 199 -9.63 -2.92 -9.62
C ARG A 199 -10.17 -3.20 -11.01
N LYS A 200 -10.53 -4.45 -11.29
CA LYS A 200 -11.29 -4.78 -12.50
C LYS A 200 -12.74 -4.43 -12.27
N PRO A 201 -13.39 -3.75 -13.22
CA PRO A 201 -14.82 -3.56 -13.21
C PRO A 201 -15.56 -4.88 -13.33
#